data_9fd2c9000e93498a1a2577cbf4cc0fb8
#
_entry.id   9fd2c9000e93498a1a2577cbf4cc0fb8
#
_cell.length_a   1.000
_cell.length_b   1.000
_cell.length_c   1.000
_cell.angle_alpha   90.00
_cell.angle_beta   90.00
_cell.angle_gamma   90.00
#
_symmetry.space_group_name_H-M   'P 1'
#
loop_
_entity.id
_entity.type
_entity.pdbx_description
1 polymer ?
#
loop_
_entity_poly.entity_id
_entity_poly.type
_entity_poly.pdbx_seq_one_letter_code
_entity_poly.pdbx_strand_id
1 'polypeptide(L)'
;TAAGLGAELTLRHDLQGKFPDWKNAPVRSFGRLDARLLIVGLAPGMKGANRTGRPFTGDDAGDLLYSTLLKFGFAQGTYRADPNDGLQLVDCRIANAVRCLPPENKPLPVEFTACRPFLQSELALMPKLRILVALGKGAHDQILRALTVRPAGAYPFIHNKLHELPTGLMLADSY
;
A
#
# COMPACT_ATOMS: atom_id res chain seq x y z
N THR A 1 -7.45 15.69 13.10
CA THR A 1 -7.34 17.13 13.31
C THR A 1 -6.24 17.72 12.42
N ALA A 2 -6.27 19.01 12.09
CA ALA A 2 -5.27 19.71 11.29
C ALA A 2 -3.82 19.53 11.81
N ALA A 3 -3.64 19.29 13.10
CA ALA A 3 -2.34 19.08 13.72
C ALA A 3 -1.59 17.84 13.20
N GLY A 4 -2.28 16.73 12.90
CA GLY A 4 -1.62 15.52 12.39
C GLY A 4 -1.14 15.68 10.95
N LEU A 5 -1.93 16.35 10.09
CA LEU A 5 -1.52 16.66 8.73
C LEU A 5 -0.40 17.70 8.70
N GLY A 6 -0.39 18.63 9.66
CA GLY A 6 0.70 19.57 9.85
C GLY A 6 2.04 18.89 10.15
N ALA A 7 2.04 17.87 11.03
CA ALA A 7 3.25 17.10 11.35
C ALA A 7 3.80 16.33 10.13
N GLU A 8 2.93 15.74 9.30
CA GLU A 8 3.32 15.06 8.06
C GLU A 8 3.95 16.04 7.06
N LEU A 9 3.33 17.22 6.87
CA LEU A 9 3.86 18.25 5.97
C LEU A 9 5.22 18.77 6.45
N THR A 10 5.39 18.97 7.75
CA THR A 10 6.66 19.39 8.36
C THR A 10 7.73 18.32 8.15
N LEU A 11 7.43 17.04 8.45
CA LEU A 11 8.36 15.93 8.23
C LEU A 11 8.80 15.85 6.76
N ARG A 12 7.86 15.99 5.83
CA ARG A 12 8.16 15.96 4.40
C ARG A 12 9.07 17.12 3.98
N HIS A 13 8.81 18.32 4.47
CA HIS A 13 9.65 19.48 4.19
C HIS A 13 11.07 19.30 4.73
N ASP A 14 11.20 18.81 5.97
CA ASP A 14 12.50 18.54 6.59
C ASP A 14 13.29 17.47 5.81
N LEU A 15 12.60 16.42 5.35
CA LEU A 15 13.23 15.36 4.55
C LEU A 15 13.63 15.85 3.15
N GLN A 16 12.88 16.75 2.54
CA GLN A 16 13.27 17.38 1.26
C GLN A 16 14.55 18.20 1.41
N GLY A 17 14.73 18.89 2.55
CA GLY A 17 15.96 19.62 2.85
C GLY A 17 17.15 18.70 3.14
N LYS A 18 16.94 17.60 3.89
CA LYS A 18 18.00 16.65 4.29
C LYS A 18 18.41 15.69 3.18
N PHE A 19 17.45 15.27 2.36
CA PHE A 19 17.62 14.27 1.30
C PHE A 19 16.95 14.75 0.01
N PRO A 20 17.54 15.73 -0.69
CA PRO A 20 16.93 16.35 -1.87
C PRO A 20 16.74 15.37 -3.04
N ASP A 21 17.58 14.34 -3.13
CA ASP A 21 17.51 13.30 -4.18
C ASP A 21 16.42 12.24 -3.92
N TRP A 22 15.80 12.25 -2.72
CA TRP A 22 14.71 11.34 -2.41
C TRP A 22 13.39 11.88 -2.94
N LYS A 23 12.46 10.97 -3.23
CA LYS A 23 11.12 11.36 -3.72
C LYS A 23 10.38 12.28 -2.75
N ASN A 24 10.39 11.97 -1.45
CA ASN A 24 9.77 12.76 -0.37
C ASN A 24 8.38 13.33 -0.74
N ALA A 25 7.53 12.51 -1.33
CA ALA A 25 6.23 12.88 -1.86
C ALA A 25 5.24 11.71 -1.71
N PRO A 26 3.92 11.93 -1.87
CA PRO A 26 2.95 10.85 -1.87
C PRO A 26 3.32 9.75 -2.85
N VAL A 27 3.38 8.51 -2.38
CA VAL A 27 3.73 7.34 -3.17
C VAL A 27 2.51 6.88 -3.98
N ARG A 28 2.66 6.81 -5.29
CA ARG A 28 1.60 6.33 -6.19
C ARG A 28 1.54 4.80 -6.16
N SER A 29 0.35 4.26 -6.41
CA SER A 29 0.19 2.82 -6.61
C SER A 29 0.96 2.37 -7.85
N PHE A 30 1.42 1.11 -7.83
CA PHE A 30 2.22 0.50 -8.89
C PHE A 30 1.48 -0.69 -9.51
N GLY A 31 1.49 -0.80 -10.82
CA GLY A 31 0.78 -1.81 -11.60
C GLY A 31 -0.48 -1.26 -12.30
N ARG A 32 -1.10 -2.08 -13.13
CA ARG A 32 -2.24 -1.69 -13.97
C ARG A 32 -3.55 -1.68 -13.20
N LEU A 33 -4.51 -0.85 -13.61
CA LEU A 33 -5.85 -0.78 -13.01
C LEU A 33 -6.75 -1.97 -13.41
N ASP A 34 -6.46 -2.66 -14.51
CA ASP A 34 -7.22 -3.83 -14.94
C ASP A 34 -6.73 -5.16 -14.31
N ALA A 35 -5.85 -5.09 -13.32
CA ALA A 35 -5.38 -6.22 -12.55
C ALA A 35 -6.48 -6.84 -11.69
N ARG A 36 -6.41 -8.17 -11.49
CA ARG A 36 -7.34 -8.92 -10.62
C ARG A 36 -6.90 -8.96 -9.17
N LEU A 37 -5.63 -8.69 -8.88
CA LEU A 37 -5.05 -8.71 -7.54
C LEU A 37 -4.62 -7.28 -7.14
N LEU A 38 -5.05 -6.84 -5.95
CA LEU A 38 -4.54 -5.63 -5.30
C LEU A 38 -3.90 -5.98 -3.95
N ILE A 39 -2.64 -5.66 -3.81
CA ILE A 39 -1.89 -5.77 -2.55
C ILE A 39 -1.89 -4.41 -1.89
N VAL A 40 -2.29 -4.35 -0.62
CA VAL A 40 -2.36 -3.12 0.15
C VAL A 40 -1.43 -3.21 1.36
N GLY A 41 -0.43 -2.34 1.39
CA GLY A 41 0.41 -2.11 2.56
C GLY A 41 -0.13 -1.00 3.46
N LEU A 42 0.56 -0.76 4.59
CA LEU A 42 0.17 0.27 5.54
C LEU A 42 0.51 1.68 5.05
N ALA A 43 1.79 1.94 4.85
CA ALA A 43 2.33 3.26 4.50
C ALA A 43 3.75 3.12 3.92
N PRO A 44 4.28 4.16 3.23
CA PRO A 44 5.67 4.18 2.78
C PRO A 44 6.65 4.14 3.95
N GLY A 45 7.66 3.29 3.86
CA GLY A 45 8.82 3.33 4.74
C GLY A 45 9.80 4.44 4.34
N MET A 46 10.52 5.01 5.31
CA MET A 46 11.41 6.16 5.10
C MET A 46 12.48 5.87 4.04
N LYS A 47 13.28 4.79 4.23
CA LYS A 47 14.38 4.42 3.31
C LYS A 47 13.88 3.64 2.08
N GLY A 48 12.65 3.13 2.12
CA GLY A 48 11.99 2.39 1.06
C GLY A 48 11.21 3.29 0.10
N ALA A 49 9.89 3.15 0.10
CA ALA A 49 9.00 3.82 -0.84
C ALA A 49 9.03 5.36 -0.76
N ASN A 50 9.27 5.95 0.43
CA ASN A 50 9.42 7.42 0.53
C ASN A 50 10.67 7.92 -0.23
N ARG A 51 11.76 7.16 -0.21
CA ARG A 51 12.98 7.47 -0.95
C ARG A 51 12.80 7.26 -2.45
N THR A 52 12.24 6.12 -2.85
CA THR A 52 12.23 5.66 -4.24
C THR A 52 10.99 6.11 -5.03
N GLY A 53 9.87 6.36 -4.36
CA GLY A 53 8.59 6.70 -4.99
C GLY A 53 7.80 5.49 -5.52
N ARG A 54 8.33 4.26 -5.43
CA ARG A 54 7.63 3.02 -5.77
C ARG A 54 7.30 2.24 -4.49
N PRO A 55 6.05 1.75 -4.30
CA PRO A 55 5.66 0.98 -3.12
C PRO A 55 6.62 -0.19 -2.89
N PHE A 56 6.96 -0.48 -1.64
CA PHE A 56 7.82 -1.60 -1.25
C PHE A 56 9.14 -1.67 -2.04
N THR A 57 9.78 -0.54 -2.28
CA THR A 57 11.02 -0.52 -3.06
C THR A 57 12.14 0.13 -2.26
N GLY A 58 13.18 -0.65 -1.95
CA GLY A 58 14.38 -0.20 -1.27
C GLY A 58 14.40 -0.47 0.25
N ASP A 59 13.59 -1.41 0.71
CA ASP A 59 13.61 -1.96 2.07
C ASP A 59 13.37 -3.48 2.05
N ASP A 60 13.65 -4.15 3.18
CA ASP A 60 13.59 -5.62 3.30
C ASP A 60 12.19 -6.19 2.99
N ALA A 61 11.13 -5.45 3.33
CA ALA A 61 9.76 -5.86 3.01
C ALA A 61 9.53 -5.91 1.51
N GLY A 62 10.13 -4.98 0.77
CA GLY A 62 10.10 -4.97 -0.69
C GLY A 62 10.85 -6.12 -1.31
N ASP A 63 12.02 -6.46 -0.78
CA ASP A 63 12.83 -7.57 -1.26
C ASP A 63 12.04 -8.89 -1.18
N LEU A 64 11.37 -9.14 -0.06
CA LEU A 64 10.52 -10.31 0.13
C LEU A 64 9.29 -10.28 -0.80
N LEU A 65 8.59 -9.15 -0.88
CA LEU A 65 7.39 -9.04 -1.69
C LEU A 65 7.69 -9.25 -3.17
N TYR A 66 8.64 -8.53 -3.73
CA TYR A 66 8.94 -8.63 -5.17
C TYR A 66 9.56 -9.97 -5.57
N SER A 67 10.40 -10.57 -4.72
CA SER A 67 10.89 -11.92 -4.98
C SER A 67 9.77 -12.96 -4.99
N THR A 68 8.77 -12.79 -4.11
CA THR A 68 7.57 -13.63 -4.06
C THR A 68 6.73 -13.44 -5.33
N LEU A 69 6.48 -12.20 -5.74
CA LEU A 69 5.70 -11.90 -6.94
C LEU A 69 6.36 -12.45 -8.22
N LEU A 70 7.68 -12.33 -8.33
CA LEU A 70 8.46 -12.93 -9.43
C LEU A 70 8.33 -14.46 -9.44
N LYS A 71 8.46 -15.08 -8.27
CA LYS A 71 8.36 -16.55 -8.11
C LYS A 71 7.00 -17.10 -8.55
N PHE A 72 5.91 -16.36 -8.27
CA PHE A 72 4.55 -16.80 -8.56
C PHE A 72 3.96 -16.20 -9.86
N GLY A 73 4.76 -15.49 -10.66
CA GLY A 73 4.34 -14.97 -11.96
C GLY A 73 3.47 -13.70 -11.90
N PHE A 74 3.40 -13.03 -10.75
CA PHE A 74 2.74 -11.73 -10.59
C PHE A 74 3.67 -10.53 -10.86
N ALA A 75 4.92 -10.81 -11.20
CA ALA A 75 5.87 -9.83 -11.70
C ALA A 75 6.78 -10.46 -12.75
N GLN A 76 7.36 -9.63 -13.61
CA GLN A 76 8.35 -10.01 -14.61
C GLN A 76 9.45 -8.96 -14.69
N GLY A 77 10.63 -9.35 -15.18
CA GLY A 77 11.83 -8.51 -15.21
C GLY A 77 12.75 -8.78 -14.03
N THR A 78 13.54 -7.81 -13.65
CA THR A 78 14.52 -7.94 -12.56
C THR A 78 14.26 -6.88 -11.49
N TYR A 79 14.10 -7.31 -10.24
CA TYR A 79 14.03 -6.41 -9.10
C TYR A 79 15.43 -6.04 -8.62
N ARG A 80 15.74 -4.75 -8.54
CA ARG A 80 17.03 -4.21 -8.06
C ARG A 80 16.85 -3.11 -7.00
N ALA A 81 15.72 -3.07 -6.32
CA ALA A 81 15.37 -2.03 -5.34
C ALA A 81 15.43 -0.59 -5.89
N ASP A 82 15.23 -0.45 -7.20
CA ASP A 82 15.25 0.81 -7.94
C ASP A 82 13.92 0.95 -8.72
N PRO A 83 13.24 2.13 -8.67
CA PRO A 83 12.00 2.32 -9.40
C PRO A 83 12.15 2.22 -10.93
N ASN A 84 13.38 2.34 -11.45
CA ASN A 84 13.70 2.26 -12.87
C ASN A 84 14.35 0.93 -13.28
N ASP A 85 14.20 -0.12 -12.48
CA ASP A 85 14.82 -1.43 -12.72
C ASP A 85 14.17 -2.27 -13.83
N GLY A 86 13.11 -1.76 -14.45
CA GLY A 86 12.39 -2.44 -15.53
C GLY A 86 11.40 -3.50 -15.04
N LEU A 87 11.24 -3.69 -13.72
CA LEU A 87 10.25 -4.61 -13.16
C LEU A 87 8.83 -4.18 -13.55
N GLN A 88 8.02 -5.13 -13.97
CA GLN A 88 6.61 -4.94 -14.30
C GLN A 88 5.74 -5.91 -13.49
N LEU A 89 4.60 -5.44 -13.01
CA LEU A 89 3.61 -6.29 -12.37
C LEU A 89 2.70 -6.92 -13.42
N VAL A 90 2.37 -8.19 -13.23
CA VAL A 90 1.49 -8.99 -14.08
C VAL A 90 0.22 -9.31 -13.31
N ASP A 91 -0.92 -8.81 -13.79
CA ASP A 91 -2.23 -9.01 -13.17
C ASP A 91 -2.29 -8.69 -11.67
N CYS A 92 -1.40 -7.82 -11.24
CA CYS A 92 -1.18 -7.41 -9.86
C CYS A 92 -1.01 -5.89 -9.80
N ARG A 93 -1.50 -5.29 -8.71
CA ARG A 93 -1.31 -3.89 -8.38
C ARG A 93 -0.95 -3.76 -6.90
N ILE A 94 -0.12 -2.78 -6.56
CA ILE A 94 0.31 -2.53 -5.18
C ILE A 94 -0.03 -1.11 -4.80
N ALA A 95 -0.65 -0.93 -3.64
CA ALA A 95 -0.99 0.36 -3.04
C ALA A 95 -0.64 0.37 -1.55
N ASN A 96 -0.71 1.55 -0.93
CA ASN A 96 -0.68 1.71 0.51
C ASN A 96 -1.95 2.39 1.01
N ALA A 97 -2.40 2.05 2.21
CA ALA A 97 -3.54 2.66 2.88
C ALA A 97 -3.28 4.15 3.18
N VAL A 98 -2.04 4.50 3.52
CA VAL A 98 -1.56 5.88 3.63
C VAL A 98 -0.47 6.10 2.58
N ARG A 99 -0.52 7.20 1.84
CA ARG A 99 0.37 7.44 0.69
C ARG A 99 1.64 8.19 1.02
N CYS A 100 1.68 8.87 2.15
CA CYS A 100 2.84 9.64 2.62
C CYS A 100 3.55 8.90 3.75
N LEU A 101 4.84 9.22 3.94
CA LEU A 101 5.58 8.74 5.10
C LEU A 101 4.95 9.31 6.38
N PRO A 102 4.43 8.45 7.28
CA PRO A 102 3.88 8.92 8.55
C PRO A 102 4.99 9.21 9.56
N PRO A 103 4.76 10.10 10.53
CA PRO A 103 5.66 10.31 11.65
C PRO A 103 5.97 8.99 12.36
N GLU A 104 7.25 8.76 12.70
CA GLU A 104 7.73 7.53 13.37
C GLU A 104 7.30 6.21 12.70
N ASN A 105 7.05 6.22 11.40
CA ASN A 105 6.49 5.08 10.62
C ASN A 105 5.14 4.55 11.16
N LYS A 106 4.40 5.36 11.91
CA LYS A 106 3.09 5.01 12.50
C LYS A 106 2.02 5.98 12.01
N PRO A 107 1.14 5.57 11.09
CA PRO A 107 0.06 6.41 10.63
C PRO A 107 -0.90 6.81 11.75
N LEU A 108 -1.23 8.09 11.82
CA LEU A 108 -2.22 8.64 12.72
C LEU A 108 -3.65 8.43 12.16
N PRO A 109 -4.69 8.40 13.02
CA PRO A 109 -6.09 8.28 12.58
C PRO A 109 -6.50 9.31 11.52
N VAL A 110 -5.98 10.54 11.61
CA VAL A 110 -6.25 11.62 10.64
C VAL A 110 -5.66 11.31 9.26
N GLU A 111 -4.47 10.70 9.19
CA GLU A 111 -3.82 10.32 7.94
C GLU A 111 -4.59 9.21 7.23
N PHE A 112 -5.07 8.21 7.97
CA PHE A 112 -5.97 7.19 7.43
C PHE A 112 -7.25 7.79 6.87
N THR A 113 -7.84 8.76 7.59
CA THR A 113 -9.08 9.43 7.15
C THR A 113 -8.84 10.27 5.89
N ALA A 114 -7.73 11.00 5.83
CA ALA A 114 -7.35 11.80 4.67
C ALA A 114 -7.00 10.95 3.44
N CYS A 115 -6.35 9.79 3.65
CA CYS A 115 -5.94 8.90 2.56
C CYS A 115 -7.02 7.92 2.09
N ARG A 116 -8.06 7.65 2.89
CA ARG A 116 -9.12 6.68 2.55
C ARG A 116 -9.82 6.96 1.21
N PRO A 117 -10.14 8.21 0.82
CA PRO A 117 -10.74 8.47 -0.49
C PRO A 117 -9.88 7.99 -1.66
N PHE A 118 -8.54 8.01 -1.52
CA PHE A 118 -7.66 7.50 -2.56
C PHE A 118 -7.73 5.97 -2.69
N LEU A 119 -7.82 5.25 -1.56
CA LEU A 119 -8.01 3.78 -1.59
C LEU A 119 -9.39 3.43 -2.14
N GLN A 120 -10.44 4.18 -1.79
CA GLN A 120 -11.79 4.01 -2.34
C GLN A 120 -11.79 4.21 -3.86
N SER A 121 -11.14 5.27 -4.36
CA SER A 121 -11.00 5.51 -5.81
C SER A 121 -10.21 4.41 -6.50
N GLU A 122 -9.15 3.91 -5.88
CA GLU A 122 -8.34 2.79 -6.37
C GLU A 122 -9.22 1.55 -6.60
N LEU A 123 -9.98 1.17 -5.56
CA LEU A 123 -10.90 0.02 -5.62
C LEU A 123 -12.00 0.19 -6.68
N ALA A 124 -12.56 1.39 -6.82
CA ALA A 124 -13.60 1.69 -7.80
C ALA A 124 -13.07 1.68 -9.25
N LEU A 125 -11.80 2.03 -9.45
CA LEU A 125 -11.15 2.08 -10.77
C LEU A 125 -10.59 0.72 -11.23
N MET A 126 -10.74 -0.35 -10.46
CA MET A 126 -10.26 -1.70 -10.79
C MET A 126 -11.42 -2.64 -11.17
N PRO A 127 -11.91 -2.60 -12.42
CA PRO A 127 -13.13 -3.33 -12.83
C PRO A 127 -12.99 -4.84 -12.81
N LYS A 128 -11.75 -5.35 -12.84
CA LYS A 128 -11.47 -6.79 -12.82
C LYS A 128 -11.01 -7.29 -11.45
N LEU A 129 -10.99 -6.44 -10.42
CA LEU A 129 -10.52 -6.81 -9.09
C LEU A 129 -11.30 -8.02 -8.55
N ARG A 130 -10.58 -9.00 -8.01
CA ARG A 130 -11.12 -10.23 -7.40
C ARG A 130 -10.59 -10.47 -6.01
N ILE A 131 -9.29 -10.20 -5.82
CA ILE A 131 -8.57 -10.55 -4.60
C ILE A 131 -7.84 -9.32 -4.07
N LEU A 132 -7.99 -9.10 -2.78
CA LEU A 132 -7.24 -8.14 -1.98
C LEU A 132 -6.26 -8.91 -1.10
N VAL A 133 -5.03 -8.46 -1.00
CA VAL A 133 -4.07 -8.93 0.01
C VAL A 133 -3.77 -7.78 0.95
N ALA A 134 -4.07 -7.96 2.23
CA ALA A 134 -3.73 -7.02 3.28
C ALA A 134 -2.39 -7.40 3.90
N LEU A 135 -1.39 -6.54 3.77
CA LEU A 135 -0.11 -6.70 4.45
C LEU A 135 -0.17 -6.01 5.82
N GLY A 136 -0.58 -6.79 6.81
CA GLY A 136 -0.74 -6.37 8.21
C GLY A 136 -2.15 -5.86 8.56
N LYS A 137 -2.44 -5.89 9.86
CA LYS A 137 -3.75 -5.52 10.42
C LYS A 137 -4.19 -4.10 10.04
N GLY A 138 -3.27 -3.15 10.01
CA GLY A 138 -3.61 -1.76 9.64
C GLY A 138 -4.14 -1.65 8.20
N ALA A 139 -3.52 -2.35 7.24
CA ALA A 139 -4.00 -2.40 5.86
C ALA A 139 -5.36 -3.09 5.77
N HIS A 140 -5.52 -4.23 6.44
CA HIS A 140 -6.79 -4.96 6.53
C HIS A 140 -7.94 -4.05 7.02
N ASP A 141 -7.76 -3.37 8.14
CA ASP A 141 -8.77 -2.49 8.72
C ASP A 141 -9.14 -1.34 7.75
N GLN A 142 -8.17 -0.80 7.01
CA GLN A 142 -8.43 0.25 6.04
C GLN A 142 -9.15 -0.25 4.78
N ILE A 143 -8.87 -1.46 4.33
CA ILE A 143 -9.62 -2.12 3.23
C ILE A 143 -11.09 -2.27 3.63
N LEU A 144 -11.38 -2.84 4.80
CA LEU A 144 -12.77 -3.01 5.27
C LEU A 144 -13.50 -1.67 5.38
N ARG A 145 -12.81 -0.62 5.87
CA ARG A 145 -13.38 0.73 5.96
C ARG A 145 -13.60 1.37 4.59
N ALA A 146 -12.67 1.21 3.66
CA ALA A 146 -12.80 1.74 2.30
C ALA A 146 -13.97 1.09 1.55
N LEU A 147 -14.18 -0.21 1.74
CA LEU A 147 -15.29 -0.98 1.18
C LEU A 147 -16.60 -0.84 1.99
N THR A 148 -16.59 -0.10 3.10
CA THR A 148 -17.75 0.06 4.01
C THR A 148 -18.32 -1.27 4.53
N VAL A 149 -17.47 -2.29 4.68
CA VAL A 149 -17.87 -3.62 5.17
C VAL A 149 -18.30 -3.55 6.64
N ARG A 150 -19.50 -4.06 6.92
CA ARG A 150 -20.11 -4.06 8.28
C ARG A 150 -20.75 -5.41 8.58
N PRO A 151 -20.67 -5.90 9.84
CA PRO A 151 -19.78 -5.41 10.89
C PRO A 151 -18.32 -5.81 10.63
N ALA A 152 -17.38 -4.90 10.81
CA ALA A 152 -15.95 -5.19 10.57
C ALA A 152 -15.42 -6.34 11.47
N GLY A 153 -15.99 -6.50 12.68
CA GLY A 153 -15.63 -7.57 13.61
C GLY A 153 -15.95 -8.99 13.12
N ALA A 154 -16.78 -9.14 12.08
CA ALA A 154 -17.02 -10.44 11.45
C ALA A 154 -15.81 -10.92 10.62
N TYR A 155 -14.88 -10.04 10.33
CA TYR A 155 -13.67 -10.28 9.52
C TYR A 155 -12.42 -9.94 10.34
N PRO A 156 -12.07 -10.71 11.38
CA PRO A 156 -10.87 -10.42 12.18
C PRO A 156 -9.60 -10.69 11.35
N PHE A 157 -8.62 -9.80 11.45
CA PHE A 157 -7.31 -10.04 10.85
C PHE A 157 -6.66 -11.28 11.44
N ILE A 158 -6.37 -12.26 10.62
CA ILE A 158 -5.66 -13.50 10.99
C ILE A 158 -4.69 -13.83 9.86
N HIS A 159 -3.40 -13.88 10.15
CA HIS A 159 -2.38 -14.25 9.16
C HIS A 159 -2.74 -15.56 8.46
N ASN A 160 -2.60 -15.58 7.14
CA ASN A 160 -2.92 -16.73 6.27
C ASN A 160 -4.44 -17.04 6.14
N LYS A 161 -5.32 -16.13 6.57
CA LYS A 161 -6.76 -16.29 6.42
C LYS A 161 -7.25 -15.66 5.14
N LEU A 162 -8.20 -16.34 4.51
CA LEU A 162 -8.98 -15.84 3.38
C LEU A 162 -10.41 -15.57 3.84
N HIS A 163 -10.90 -14.36 3.58
CA HIS A 163 -12.27 -13.92 3.87
C HIS A 163 -13.02 -13.67 2.56
N GLU A 164 -14.23 -14.16 2.46
CA GLU A 164 -15.17 -13.75 1.44
C GLU A 164 -15.96 -12.54 1.94
N LEU A 165 -15.83 -11.40 1.25
CA LEU A 165 -16.49 -10.17 1.65
C LEU A 165 -17.88 -10.05 1.01
N PRO A 166 -18.82 -9.29 1.63
CA PRO A 166 -20.16 -9.06 1.06
C PRO A 166 -20.15 -8.41 -0.32
N THR A 167 -19.05 -7.79 -0.71
CA THR A 167 -18.84 -7.21 -2.04
C THR A 167 -18.52 -8.26 -3.13
N GLY A 168 -18.37 -9.54 -2.76
CA GLY A 168 -17.91 -10.60 -3.65
C GLY A 168 -16.38 -10.64 -3.84
N LEU A 169 -15.64 -9.75 -3.21
CA LEU A 169 -14.17 -9.77 -3.21
C LEU A 169 -13.64 -10.73 -2.15
N MET A 170 -12.51 -11.35 -2.45
CA MET A 170 -11.75 -12.13 -1.47
C MET A 170 -10.71 -11.23 -0.80
N LEU A 171 -10.56 -11.32 0.52
CA LEU A 171 -9.52 -10.61 1.29
C LEU A 171 -8.62 -11.64 1.96
N ALA A 172 -7.36 -11.65 1.58
CA ALA A 172 -6.33 -12.49 2.18
C ALA A 172 -5.47 -11.67 3.14
N ASP A 173 -5.26 -12.19 4.33
CA ASP A 173 -4.45 -11.56 5.37
C ASP A 173 -3.03 -12.13 5.38
N SER A 174 -2.02 -11.25 5.37
CA SER A 174 -0.61 -11.60 5.49
C SER A 174 0.16 -10.60 6.34
N TYR A 175 1.34 -10.95 6.76
CA TYR A 175 2.30 -10.04 7.38
C TYR A 175 3.37 -9.66 6.37
#